data_304c09ce1a1c68599585f91482ae4d1a
#
_entry.id   304c09ce1a1c68599585f91482ae4d1a
#
_cell.length_a   1.000
_cell.length_b   1.000
_cell.length_c   1.000
_cell.angle_alpha   90.00
_cell.angle_beta   90.00
_cell.angle_gamma   90.00
#
_symmetry.space_group_name_H-M   'P 1'
#
loop_
_entity.id
_entity.type
_entity.pdbx_description
1 polymer ?
#
loop_
_entity_poly.entity_id
_entity_poly.type
_entity_poly.pdbx_seq_one_letter_code
_entity_poly.pdbx_strand_id
1 'polypeptide(L)' 'MNVGMLWFDNDPRTALAAKVSRAADYYRQKYGLAPDLCLVHPSMLGERPDLVEGRAGEVAVRSNRAILPGHLWIGTEDKN' A
#
# COMPACT_ATOMS: atom_id res chain seq x y z
N MET A 1 1.39 -2.65 17.75
CA MET A 1 0.14 -2.31 17.05
C MET A 1 0.44 -1.50 15.81
N ASN A 2 -0.19 -1.85 14.69
CA ASN A 2 0.03 -1.12 13.44
C ASN A 2 -0.87 0.10 13.40
N VAL A 3 -0.34 1.20 12.88
CA VAL A 3 -1.10 2.43 12.66
C VAL A 3 -1.22 2.64 11.16
N GLY A 4 -2.44 2.65 10.67
CA GLY A 4 -2.66 2.78 9.25
C GLY A 4 -4.06 3.23 8.91
N MET A 5 -4.30 3.34 7.60
CA MET A 5 -5.61 3.73 7.08
C MET A 5 -5.93 2.91 5.84
N LEU A 6 -7.22 2.78 5.55
CA LEU A 6 -7.67 2.19 4.31
C LEU A 6 -7.80 3.28 3.24
N TRP A 7 -7.31 2.95 2.05
CA TRP A 7 -7.36 3.80 0.87
C TRP A 7 -8.03 3.02 -0.25
N PHE A 8 -8.98 3.62 -0.93
CA PHE A 8 -9.68 2.96 -2.02
C PHE A 8 -9.22 3.52 -3.37
N ASP A 9 -8.76 2.65 -4.24
CA ASP A 9 -8.40 2.99 -5.62
C ASP A 9 -8.48 1.74 -6.48
N ASN A 10 -9.55 1.60 -7.24
CA ASN A 10 -9.76 0.46 -8.12
C ASN A 10 -9.59 0.81 -9.59
N ASP A 11 -8.92 1.91 -9.92
CA ASP A 11 -8.67 2.29 -11.31
C ASP A 11 -7.76 1.26 -11.99
N PRO A 12 -8.26 0.53 -12.99
CA PRO A 12 -7.47 -0.51 -13.66
C PRO A 12 -6.34 0.06 -14.52
N ARG A 13 -6.36 1.35 -14.82
CA ARG A 13 -5.35 1.99 -15.67
C ARG A 13 -4.19 2.55 -14.87
N THR A 14 -4.28 2.58 -13.55
CA THR A 14 -3.22 3.09 -12.69
C THR A 14 -2.41 1.93 -12.16
N ALA A 15 -1.09 1.98 -12.31
CA ALA A 15 -0.19 0.96 -11.78
C ALA A 15 -0.25 0.92 -10.26
N LEU A 16 -0.03 -0.25 -9.69
CA LEU A 16 -0.09 -0.43 -8.24
C LEU A 16 0.90 0.47 -7.51
N ALA A 17 2.13 0.60 -8.04
CA ALA A 17 3.13 1.47 -7.42
C ALA A 17 2.65 2.93 -7.34
N ALA A 18 1.94 3.41 -8.37
CA ALA A 18 1.39 4.76 -8.35
C ALA A 18 0.27 4.92 -7.32
N LYS A 19 -0.57 3.88 -7.17
CA LYS A 19 -1.61 3.88 -6.14
C LYS A 19 -1.01 3.93 -4.75
N VAL A 20 0.02 3.14 -4.51
CA VAL A 20 0.74 3.13 -3.22
C VAL A 20 1.37 4.48 -2.95
N SER A 21 2.00 5.09 -3.96
CA SER A 21 2.62 6.40 -3.81
C SER A 21 1.61 7.48 -3.42
N ARG A 22 0.44 7.49 -4.06
CA ARG A 22 -0.63 8.45 -3.72
C ARG A 22 -1.14 8.25 -2.30
N ALA A 23 -1.35 7.00 -1.91
CA ALA A 23 -1.81 6.67 -0.56
C ALA A 23 -0.75 7.07 0.47
N ALA A 24 0.53 6.86 0.17
CA ALA A 24 1.62 7.23 1.05
C ALA A 24 1.71 8.74 1.24
N ASP A 25 1.52 9.51 0.17
CA ASP A 25 1.52 10.97 0.26
C ASP A 25 0.39 11.48 1.14
N TYR A 26 -0.81 10.92 0.97
CA TYR A 26 -1.95 11.27 1.80
C TYR A 26 -1.71 10.90 3.26
N TYR A 27 -1.13 9.74 3.50
CA TYR A 27 -0.80 9.28 4.85
C TYR A 27 0.16 10.25 5.54
N ARG A 28 1.23 10.67 4.84
CA ARG A 28 2.19 11.62 5.39
C ARG A 28 1.54 12.94 5.75
N GLN A 29 0.64 13.44 4.90
CA GLN A 29 -0.07 14.69 5.16
C GLN A 29 -0.98 14.58 6.38
N LYS A 30 -1.62 13.41 6.55
CA LYS A 30 -2.58 13.21 7.63
C LYS A 30 -1.90 12.94 8.97
N TYR A 31 -0.85 12.14 8.99
CA TYR A 31 -0.25 11.65 10.22
C TYR A 31 1.13 12.25 10.51
N GLY A 32 1.72 12.97 9.59
CA GLY A 32 3.01 13.63 9.79
C GLY A 32 4.21 12.70 9.78
N LEU A 33 4.05 11.45 9.34
CA LEU A 33 5.17 10.52 9.24
C LEU A 33 5.00 9.63 8.00
N ALA A 34 6.12 9.10 7.51
CA ALA A 34 6.12 8.28 6.30
C ALA A 34 5.65 6.85 6.60
N PRO A 35 4.77 6.27 5.78
CA PRO A 35 4.42 4.87 5.91
C PRO A 35 5.54 3.98 5.40
N ASP A 36 5.59 2.74 5.85
CA ASP A 36 6.57 1.77 5.39
C ASP A 36 5.94 0.45 4.94
N LEU A 37 4.63 0.31 5.07
CA LEU A 37 3.91 -0.93 4.74
C LEU A 37 2.60 -0.64 4.04
N CYS A 38 2.35 -1.38 2.97
CA CYS A 38 1.06 -1.38 2.29
C CYS A 38 0.58 -2.82 2.14
N LEU A 39 -0.67 -3.07 2.53
CA LEU A 39 -1.30 -4.38 2.39
C LEU A 39 -2.40 -4.31 1.34
N VAL A 40 -2.41 -5.28 0.44
CA VAL A 40 -3.40 -5.37 -0.64
C VAL A 40 -3.91 -6.80 -0.73
N HIS A 41 -5.11 -6.96 -1.31
CA HIS A 41 -5.61 -8.31 -1.58
C HIS A 41 -4.67 -9.02 -2.56
N PRO A 42 -4.44 -10.34 -2.41
CA PRO A 42 -3.54 -11.08 -3.30
C PRO A 42 -3.86 -10.91 -4.79
N SER A 43 -5.13 -10.74 -5.16
CA SER A 43 -5.53 -10.55 -6.55
C SER A 43 -4.95 -9.29 -7.18
N MET A 44 -4.50 -8.33 -6.37
CA MET A 44 -3.92 -7.08 -6.87
C MET A 44 -2.43 -7.17 -7.10
N LEU A 45 -1.77 -8.18 -6.55
CA LEU A 45 -0.32 -8.32 -6.71
C LEU A 45 0.06 -8.99 -8.03
N GLY A 46 -0.41 -10.21 -8.28
CA GLY A 46 -0.05 -10.94 -9.50
C GLY A 46 1.41 -10.75 -9.87
N GLU A 47 1.68 -10.66 -11.17
CA GLU A 47 2.98 -10.25 -11.68
C GLU A 47 2.98 -8.73 -11.81
N ARG A 48 3.79 -8.04 -10.98
CA ARG A 48 3.83 -6.58 -10.93
C ARG A 48 5.23 -6.08 -11.23
N PRO A 49 5.55 -5.85 -12.51
CA PRO A 49 6.88 -5.33 -12.88
C PRO A 49 7.11 -3.90 -12.40
N ASP A 50 6.06 -3.18 -12.01
CA ASP A 50 6.17 -1.84 -11.46
C ASP A 50 6.67 -1.83 -10.01
N LEU A 51 6.69 -3.00 -9.33
CA LEU A 51 7.25 -3.13 -7.99
C LEU A 51 8.66 -3.70 -8.08
N VAL A 52 9.58 -3.09 -7.34
CA VAL A 52 10.97 -3.58 -7.26
C VAL A 52 11.13 -4.30 -5.93
N GLU A 53 11.37 -5.61 -5.99
CA GLU A 53 11.54 -6.46 -4.80
C GLU A 53 10.33 -6.38 -3.84
N GLY A 54 9.11 -6.27 -4.40
CA GLY A 54 7.91 -6.16 -3.60
C GLY A 54 7.74 -4.82 -2.91
N ARG A 55 8.39 -3.77 -3.44
CA ARG A 55 8.34 -2.43 -2.85
C ARG A 55 7.91 -1.39 -3.88
N ALA A 56 7.19 -0.40 -3.41
CA ALA A 56 6.93 0.84 -4.15
C ALA A 56 7.68 1.95 -3.41
N GLY A 57 8.86 2.32 -3.93
CA GLY A 57 9.74 3.23 -3.22
C GLY A 57 10.17 2.63 -1.88
N GLU A 58 9.92 3.33 -0.80
CA GLU A 58 10.28 2.88 0.55
C GLU A 58 9.17 2.08 1.23
N VAL A 59 8.04 1.88 0.55
CA VAL A 59 6.89 1.17 1.11
C VAL A 59 6.92 -0.29 0.67
N ALA A 60 6.99 -1.20 1.62
CA ALA A 60 6.87 -2.63 1.33
C ALA A 60 5.41 -2.95 1.00
N VAL A 61 5.17 -3.68 -0.08
CA VAL A 61 3.83 -4.07 -0.51
C VAL A 61 3.68 -5.57 -0.32
N ARG A 62 2.69 -5.98 0.47
CA ARG A 62 2.45 -7.38 0.80
C ARG A 62 0.98 -7.73 0.62
N SER A 63 0.72 -9.00 0.36
CA SER A 63 -0.66 -9.46 0.25
C SER A 63 -1.26 -9.77 1.62
N ASN A 64 -2.56 -9.52 1.73
CA ASN A 64 -3.32 -9.90 2.92
C ASN A 64 -4.78 -10.09 2.48
N ARG A 65 -5.29 -11.30 2.70
CA ARG A 65 -6.65 -11.66 2.26
C ARG A 65 -7.75 -10.92 3.00
N ALA A 66 -7.43 -10.31 4.14
CA ALA A 66 -8.41 -9.52 4.89
C ALA A 66 -8.67 -8.16 4.23
N ILE A 67 -7.81 -7.72 3.32
CA ILE A 67 -8.00 -6.48 2.59
C ILE A 67 -8.85 -6.76 1.35
N LEU A 68 -9.95 -6.02 1.19
CA LEU A 68 -10.82 -6.20 0.03
C LEU A 68 -10.14 -5.76 -1.27
N PRO A 69 -10.43 -6.42 -2.40
CA PRO A 69 -9.92 -5.95 -3.69
C PRO A 69 -10.29 -4.48 -3.94
N GLY A 70 -9.37 -3.73 -4.54
CA GLY A 70 -9.55 -2.30 -4.77
C GLY A 70 -9.15 -1.43 -3.59
N HIS A 71 -8.92 -2.02 -2.43
CA HIS A 71 -8.49 -1.30 -1.23
C HIS A 71 -7.01 -1.53 -0.96
N LEU A 72 -6.39 -0.53 -0.33
CA LEU A 72 -5.02 -0.62 0.18
C LEU A 72 -5.04 -0.22 1.65
N TRP A 73 -4.42 -1.02 2.49
CA TRP A 73 -4.10 -0.58 3.85
C TRP A 73 -2.70 -0.01 3.80
N ILE A 74 -2.53 1.25 4.21
CA ILE A 74 -1.23 1.93 4.19
C ILE A 74 -0.91 2.41 5.59
N GLY A 75 0.31 2.17 6.05
CA GLY A 75 0.65 2.57 7.40
C GLY A 75 2.06 2.20 7.79
N THR A 76 2.26 2.08 9.10
CA THR A 76 3.54 1.70 9.67
C THR A 76 3.45 0.32 10.29
N GLU A 77 4.52 -0.46 10.11
CA GLU A 77 4.63 -1.75 10.74
C GLU A 77 5.11 -1.57 12.19
N ASP A 78 4.43 -2.23 13.13
CA ASP A 78 4.85 -2.24 14.52
C ASP A 78 6.07 -3.16 14.65
N LYS A 79 7.18 -2.62 15.11
CA LYS A 79 8.44 -3.35 15.20
C LYS A 79 8.83 -3.73 16.63
N ASN A 80 7.94 -3.55 17.56
CA ASN A 80 8.18 -3.95 18.94
C ASN A 80 7.86 -5.41 19.17
#